data_b62f3e6df12c24d6e2631fe9b92535b7
#
_entry.id   b62f3e6df12c24d6e2631fe9b92535b7
#
_cell.length_a   1.000
_cell.length_b   1.000
_cell.length_c   1.000
_cell.angle_alpha   90.00
_cell.angle_beta   90.00
_cell.angle_gamma   90.00
#
_symmetry.space_group_name_H-M   'P 1'
#
loop_
_entity.id
_entity.type
_entity.pdbx_description
1 polymer ?
#
loop_
_entity_poly.entity_id
_entity_poly.type
_entity_poly.pdbx_seq_one_letter_code
_entity_poly.pdbx_strand_id
1 'polypeptide(L)' 'MREFDRNLFRERLKSLRTDKGIGQNLLAKELDLSNASISYWETGKQEPCAEAIFKLAQYFDVSSDYLLGLVDE' A
#
# COMPACT_ATOMS: atom_id res chain seq x y z
N MET A 1 -20.54 -0.31 12.28
CA MET A 1 -19.13 0.11 12.12
C MET A 1 -18.60 -0.42 10.79
N ARG A 2 -17.82 0.40 10.08
CA ARG A 2 -17.23 -0.03 8.81
C ARG A 2 -16.14 -1.06 9.07
N GLU A 3 -16.03 -2.01 8.18
CA GLU A 3 -14.98 -3.00 8.24
C GLU A 3 -13.84 -2.60 7.30
N PHE A 4 -12.62 -3.02 7.63
CA PHE A 4 -11.48 -2.80 6.77
C PHE A 4 -11.67 -3.59 5.47
N ASP A 5 -11.63 -2.90 4.33
CA ASP A 5 -11.75 -3.53 3.02
C ASP A 5 -10.34 -3.75 2.45
N ARG A 6 -9.83 -4.97 2.64
CA ARG A 6 -8.49 -5.31 2.16
C ARG A 6 -8.38 -5.29 0.64
N ASN A 7 -9.49 -5.53 -0.06
CA ASN A 7 -9.47 -5.47 -1.52
C ASN A 7 -9.27 -4.05 -2.01
N LEU A 8 -9.91 -3.09 -1.36
CA LEU A 8 -9.74 -1.68 -1.70
C LEU A 8 -8.30 -1.23 -1.43
N PHE A 9 -7.74 -1.63 -0.29
CA PHE A 9 -6.34 -1.33 0.01
C PHE A 9 -5.41 -1.88 -1.09
N ARG A 10 -5.60 -3.14 -1.46
CA ARG A 10 -4.78 -3.80 -2.47
C ARG A 10 -4.87 -3.07 -3.82
N GLU A 11 -6.07 -2.72 -4.24
CA GLU A 11 -6.29 -2.01 -5.50
C GLU A 11 -5.62 -0.64 -5.50
N ARG A 12 -5.76 0.10 -4.41
CA ARG A 12 -5.17 1.43 -4.29
C ARG A 12 -3.65 1.38 -4.28
N LEU A 13 -3.08 0.43 -3.54
CA LEU A 13 -1.62 0.25 -3.52
C LEU A 13 -1.10 -0.08 -4.92
N LYS A 14 -1.72 -1.03 -5.59
CA LYS A 14 -1.30 -1.44 -6.93
C LYS A 14 -1.44 -0.29 -7.92
N SER A 15 -2.55 0.45 -7.89
CA SER A 15 -2.76 1.60 -8.75
C SER A 15 -1.71 2.68 -8.55
N LEU A 16 -1.43 3.02 -7.29
CA LEU A 16 -0.41 4.02 -6.98
C LEU A 16 0.96 3.61 -7.52
N ARG A 17 1.31 2.34 -7.31
CA ARG A 17 2.59 1.81 -7.76
C ARG A 17 2.69 1.80 -9.28
N THR A 18 1.69 1.27 -9.97
CA THR A 18 1.72 1.17 -11.43
C THR A 18 1.63 2.54 -12.09
N ASP A 19 0.87 3.47 -11.52
CA ASP A 19 0.79 4.84 -12.03
C ASP A 19 2.14 5.54 -11.93
N LYS A 20 2.94 5.20 -10.92
CA LYS A 20 4.29 5.73 -10.78
C LYS A 20 5.29 5.01 -11.69
N GLY A 21 4.89 3.92 -12.30
CA GLY A 21 5.72 3.17 -13.24
C GLY A 21 6.81 2.35 -12.59
N ILE A 22 6.62 1.90 -11.35
CA ILE A 22 7.65 1.15 -10.63
C ILE A 22 7.18 -0.27 -10.32
N GLY A 23 8.15 -1.19 -10.24
CA GLY A 23 7.87 -2.57 -9.87
C GLY A 23 7.82 -2.74 -8.36
N GLN A 24 7.39 -3.93 -7.93
CA GLN A 24 7.27 -4.26 -6.51
C GLN A 24 8.62 -4.22 -5.80
N ASN A 25 9.67 -4.73 -6.44
CA ASN A 25 10.99 -4.79 -5.84
C ASN A 25 11.58 -3.41 -5.62
N LEU A 26 11.39 -2.51 -6.57
CA LEU A 26 11.88 -1.14 -6.43
C LEU A 26 11.15 -0.41 -5.30
N LEU A 27 9.83 -0.58 -5.22
CA LEU A 27 9.06 0.04 -4.15
C LEU A 27 9.54 -0.46 -2.78
N ALA A 28 9.71 -1.77 -2.64
CA ALA A 28 10.20 -2.35 -1.38
C ALA A 28 11.57 -1.78 -1.01
N LYS A 29 12.46 -1.67 -1.97
CA LYS A 29 13.80 -1.10 -1.75
C LYS A 29 13.71 0.36 -1.28
N GLU A 30 12.89 1.16 -1.94
CA GLU A 30 12.73 2.58 -1.60
C GLU A 30 12.18 2.76 -0.19
N LEU A 31 11.37 1.82 0.28
CA LEU A 31 10.75 1.90 1.60
C LEU A 31 11.52 1.12 2.66
N ASP A 32 12.68 0.55 2.29
CA ASP A 32 13.50 -0.26 3.18
C ASP A 32 12.71 -1.44 3.75
N LEU A 33 12.02 -2.16 2.85
CA LEU A 33 11.21 -3.32 3.19
C LEU A 33 11.72 -4.55 2.44
N SER A 34 11.31 -5.74 2.88
CA SER A 34 11.68 -6.97 2.18
C SER A 34 10.98 -7.03 0.83
N ASN A 35 11.62 -7.71 -0.13
CA ASN A 35 11.09 -7.84 -1.50
C ASN A 35 9.69 -8.46 -1.53
N ALA A 36 9.38 -9.34 -0.58
CA ALA A 36 8.11 -10.03 -0.55
C ALA A 36 6.97 -9.19 0.00
N SER A 37 7.27 -8.13 0.74
CA SER A 37 6.25 -7.35 1.46
C SER A 37 5.19 -6.79 0.53
N ILE A 38 5.62 -6.12 -0.53
CA ILE A 38 4.67 -5.47 -1.46
C ILE A 38 3.78 -6.52 -2.13
N SER A 39 4.38 -7.63 -2.57
CA SER A 39 3.64 -8.71 -3.19
C SER A 39 2.61 -9.31 -2.24
N TYR A 40 2.98 -9.52 -0.99
CA TYR A 40 2.06 -10.08 0.01
C TYR A 40 0.88 -9.14 0.26
N TRP A 41 1.12 -7.84 0.30
CA TRP A 41 0.05 -6.86 0.50
C TRP A 41 -0.86 -6.77 -0.73
N GLU A 42 -0.29 -6.84 -1.93
CA GLU A 42 -1.08 -6.76 -3.18
C GLU A 42 -1.86 -8.04 -3.46
N THR A 43 -1.43 -9.18 -2.94
CA THR A 43 -2.13 -10.46 -3.11
C THR A 43 -3.05 -10.78 -1.92
N GLY A 44 -2.98 -10.01 -0.86
CA GLY A 44 -3.78 -10.24 0.34
C GLY A 44 -3.24 -11.31 1.27
N LYS A 45 -2.00 -11.76 1.05
CA LYS A 45 -1.37 -12.78 1.89
C LYS A 45 -1.07 -12.26 3.28
N GLN A 46 -0.73 -10.99 3.39
CA GLN A 46 -0.48 -10.29 4.65
C GLN A 46 -1.03 -8.88 4.56
N GLU A 47 -1.30 -8.31 5.71
CA GLU A 47 -1.71 -6.92 5.82
C GLU A 47 -0.52 -6.09 6.32
N PRO A 48 -0.37 -4.85 5.85
CA PRO A 48 0.73 -4.00 6.31
C PRO A 48 0.52 -3.56 7.75
N CYS A 49 1.62 -3.41 8.47
CA CYS A 49 1.58 -2.83 9.81
C CYS A 49 1.44 -1.30 9.72
N ALA A 50 1.23 -0.67 10.87
CA ALA A 50 1.05 0.79 10.92
C ALA A 50 2.24 1.54 10.32
N GLU A 51 3.47 1.10 10.60
CA GLU A 51 4.67 1.73 10.05
C GLU A 51 4.70 1.64 8.53
N ALA A 52 4.28 0.51 7.98
CA ALA A 52 4.24 0.33 6.53
C ALA A 52 3.21 1.27 5.89
N ILE A 53 2.05 1.42 6.50
CA ILE A 53 1.03 2.37 6.03
C ILE A 53 1.60 3.80 6.04
N PHE A 54 2.30 4.18 7.10
CA PHE A 54 2.95 5.49 7.19
C PHE A 54 3.93 5.69 6.03
N LYS A 55 4.79 4.71 5.78
CA LYS A 55 5.79 4.78 4.71
C LYS A 55 5.15 4.90 3.33
N LEU A 56 4.12 4.09 3.08
CA LEU A 56 3.40 4.12 1.80
C LEU A 56 2.71 5.47 1.57
N ALA A 57 2.04 5.98 2.59
CA ALA A 57 1.34 7.26 2.50
C ALA A 57 2.32 8.39 2.18
N GLN A 58 3.46 8.42 2.87
CA GLN A 58 4.50 9.40 2.63
C GLN A 58 5.08 9.31 1.21
N TYR A 59 5.40 8.09 0.80
CA TYR A 59 6.05 7.86 -0.49
C TYR A 59 5.16 8.27 -1.66
N PHE A 60 3.87 7.94 -1.58
CA PHE A 60 2.93 8.25 -2.65
C PHE A 60 2.24 9.61 -2.47
N ASP A 61 2.53 10.31 -1.40
CA ASP A 61 1.93 11.62 -1.09
C ASP A 61 0.40 11.53 -1.06
N VAL A 62 -0.10 10.52 -0.38
CA VAL A 62 -1.53 10.32 -0.13
C VAL A 62 -1.75 10.16 1.36
N SER A 63 -3.00 10.33 1.81
CA SER A 63 -3.31 10.13 3.22
C SER A 63 -3.34 8.65 3.57
N SER A 64 -3.05 8.32 4.83
CA SER A 64 -3.26 6.97 5.32
C SER A 64 -4.75 6.59 5.27
N ASP A 65 -5.64 7.56 5.46
CA ASP A 65 -7.08 7.35 5.36
C ASP A 65 -7.46 6.85 3.95
N TYR A 66 -6.86 7.41 2.93
CA TYR A 66 -7.08 6.96 1.56
C TYR A 66 -6.65 5.50 1.38
N LEU A 67 -5.45 5.16 1.83
CA LEU A 67 -4.94 3.79 1.73
C LEU A 67 -5.81 2.81 2.50
N LEU A 68 -6.31 3.22 3.66
CA LEU A 68 -7.14 2.38 4.51
C LEU A 68 -8.59 2.28 4.03
N GLY A 69 -8.98 3.09 3.04
CA GLY A 69 -10.32 3.05 2.51
C GLY A 69 -11.35 3.84 3.29
N LEU A 70 -10.89 4.74 4.17
CA LEU A 70 -11.79 5.56 4.98
C LEU A 70 -12.33 6.76 4.20
N VAL A 71 -11.64 7.16 3.14
CA VAL A 71 -12.03 8.28 2.28
C VAL A 71 -11.81 7.89 0.83
N ASP A 72 -12.44 8.61 -0.09
CA ASP A 72 -12.32 8.34 -1.53
C ASP A 72 -11.13 9.07 -2.16
N GLU A 73 -10.59 10.02 -1.45
CA GLU A 73 -9.46 10.83 -1.97
C GLU A 73 -8.38 11.02 -0.90
#